data_7bb2cc211e1a3b4ab1eae8f550cf09ce
#
_entry.id   7bb2cc211e1a3b4ab1eae8f550cf09ce
#
_cell.length_a   1.000
_cell.length_b   1.000
_cell.length_c   1.000
_cell.angle_alpha   90.00
_cell.angle_beta   90.00
_cell.angle_gamma   90.00
#
_symmetry.space_group_name_H-M   'P 1'
#
loop_
_entity.id
_entity.type
_entity.pdbx_description
1 polymer ?
#
loop_
_entity_poly.entity_id
_entity_poly.type
_entity_poly.pdbx_seq_one_letter_code
_entity_poly.pdbx_strand_id
1 'polypeptide(L)'
;QRINSVYNPEDLIERKIAVEQGSGAASALMGYKGGLLRNQVSIFKDGIEAAKQVLTGAFDAAFVSRAQAEAAIFERKDNPTPWALSSLTLPGVMPNGWPLGLAVKADNKELATALDNALTTLRERGELLRLFKSHGLTLAAP
;
A
#
# COMPACT_ATOMS: atom_id res chain seq x y z
N GLN A 1 24.44 4.01 3.37
CA GLN A 1 23.70 5.18 2.87
C GLN A 1 22.22 4.75 2.76
N ARG A 2 21.33 5.32 3.57
CA ARG A 2 19.90 5.02 3.48
C ARG A 2 19.38 5.56 2.15
N ILE A 3 18.67 4.73 1.38
CA ILE A 3 18.00 5.18 0.17
C ILE A 3 16.78 5.98 0.62
N ASN A 4 16.76 7.27 0.29
CA ASN A 4 15.63 8.14 0.60
C ASN A 4 14.46 7.97 -0.38
N SER A 5 14.72 7.34 -1.56
CA SER A 5 13.71 7.11 -2.59
C SER A 5 14.13 5.94 -3.48
N VAL A 6 13.16 5.15 -3.91
CA VAL A 6 13.32 4.04 -4.87
C VAL A 6 12.57 4.43 -6.12
N TYR A 7 13.26 4.53 -7.23
CA TYR A 7 12.68 4.90 -8.53
C TYR A 7 12.65 3.74 -9.52
N ASN A 8 13.63 2.85 -9.43
CA ASN A 8 13.73 1.68 -10.28
C ASN A 8 13.88 0.42 -9.43
N PRO A 9 13.41 -0.76 -9.93
CA PRO A 9 13.58 -2.02 -9.21
C PRO A 9 15.03 -2.37 -8.90
N GLU A 10 15.98 -1.93 -9.73
CA GLU A 10 17.42 -2.15 -9.54
C GLU A 10 17.99 -1.43 -8.33
N ASP A 11 17.34 -0.35 -7.86
CA ASP A 11 17.74 0.35 -6.63
C ASP A 11 17.55 -0.54 -5.38
N LEU A 12 16.83 -1.65 -5.54
CA LEU A 12 16.56 -2.64 -4.50
C LEU A 12 17.57 -3.80 -4.46
N ILE A 13 18.52 -3.84 -5.37
CA ILE A 13 19.59 -4.85 -5.35
C ILE A 13 20.39 -4.70 -4.06
N GLU A 14 20.67 -5.83 -3.39
CA GLU A 14 21.35 -5.89 -2.09
C GLU A 14 20.61 -5.21 -0.93
N ARG A 15 19.30 -4.94 -1.09
CA ARG A 15 18.44 -4.36 -0.06
C ARG A 15 17.49 -5.41 0.49
N LYS A 16 17.17 -5.30 1.78
CA LYS A 16 16.12 -6.13 2.40
C LYS A 16 14.75 -5.54 2.08
N ILE A 17 13.92 -6.32 1.39
CA ILE A 17 12.60 -5.89 0.92
C ILE A 17 11.52 -6.66 1.66
N ALA A 18 10.59 -5.95 2.30
CA ALA A 18 9.42 -6.52 2.94
C ALA A 18 8.19 -6.41 2.00
N VAL A 19 7.42 -7.49 1.89
CA VAL A 19 6.19 -7.53 1.08
C VAL A 19 5.08 -8.31 1.78
N GLU A 20 3.85 -8.06 1.37
CA GLU A 20 2.68 -8.81 1.84
C GLU A 20 2.56 -10.17 1.14
N GLN A 21 2.22 -11.19 1.90
CA GLN A 21 1.95 -12.55 1.41
C GLN A 21 0.82 -12.54 0.37
N GLY A 22 1.03 -13.24 -0.74
CA GLY A 22 0.02 -13.38 -1.79
C GLY A 22 -0.26 -12.12 -2.60
N SER A 23 0.47 -11.02 -2.36
CA SER A 23 0.31 -9.79 -3.13
C SER A 23 0.90 -9.90 -4.54
N GLY A 24 0.34 -9.12 -5.47
CA GLY A 24 0.93 -8.97 -6.81
C GLY A 24 2.35 -8.39 -6.75
N ALA A 25 2.63 -7.55 -5.77
CA ALA A 25 3.95 -6.99 -5.51
C ALA A 25 4.99 -8.07 -5.16
N ALA A 26 4.63 -9.03 -4.28
CA ALA A 26 5.50 -10.15 -3.93
C ALA A 26 5.86 -10.98 -5.17
N SER A 27 4.85 -11.33 -5.97
CA SER A 27 5.05 -12.10 -7.21
C SER A 27 5.92 -11.34 -8.23
N ALA A 28 5.65 -10.05 -8.42
CA ALA A 28 6.37 -9.20 -9.36
C ALA A 28 7.85 -9.03 -8.98
N LEU A 29 8.14 -8.75 -7.71
CA LEU A 29 9.52 -8.61 -7.22
C LEU A 29 10.30 -9.92 -7.26
N MET A 30 9.68 -11.03 -6.84
CA MET A 30 10.32 -12.34 -6.89
C MET A 30 10.56 -12.85 -8.31
N GLY A 31 9.73 -12.46 -9.27
CA GLY A 31 9.86 -12.80 -10.69
C GLY A 31 10.69 -11.81 -11.51
N TYR A 32 11.02 -10.65 -10.96
CA TYR A 32 11.68 -9.58 -11.70
C TYR A 32 12.99 -10.03 -12.33
N LYS A 33 13.12 -9.82 -13.65
CA LYS A 33 14.29 -10.23 -14.45
C LYS A 33 14.80 -11.65 -14.12
N GLY A 34 13.88 -12.62 -14.11
CA GLY A 34 14.26 -14.02 -13.84
C GLY A 34 14.57 -14.32 -12.36
N GLY A 35 14.16 -13.45 -11.44
CA GLY A 35 14.37 -13.64 -10.01
C GLY A 35 15.53 -12.84 -9.42
N LEU A 36 15.96 -11.80 -10.10
CA LEU A 36 17.07 -10.93 -9.68
C LEU A 36 16.93 -10.44 -8.23
N LEU A 37 15.70 -10.15 -7.78
CA LEU A 37 15.41 -9.65 -6.44
C LEU A 37 14.88 -10.70 -5.46
N ARG A 38 14.79 -11.98 -5.90
CA ARG A 38 14.13 -13.03 -5.10
C ARG A 38 14.73 -13.21 -3.70
N ASN A 39 16.04 -13.18 -3.60
CA ASN A 39 16.76 -13.42 -2.33
C ASN A 39 16.70 -12.22 -1.38
N GLN A 40 16.29 -11.06 -1.86
CA GLN A 40 16.12 -9.84 -1.08
C GLN A 40 14.72 -9.72 -0.47
N VAL A 41 13.74 -10.46 -1.03
CA VAL A 41 12.33 -10.36 -0.64
C VAL A 41 12.03 -11.25 0.58
N SER A 42 11.46 -10.66 1.61
CA SER A 42 10.88 -11.35 2.75
C SER A 42 9.37 -11.11 2.80
N ILE A 43 8.61 -12.16 3.08
CA ILE A 43 7.15 -12.16 3.04
C ILE A 43 6.60 -12.01 4.46
N PHE A 44 5.67 -11.10 4.64
CA PHE A 44 4.96 -10.83 5.89
C PHE A 44 3.48 -11.14 5.76
N LYS A 45 2.80 -11.32 6.89
CA LYS A 45 1.38 -11.69 6.93
C LYS A 45 0.48 -10.67 6.22
N ASP A 46 0.77 -9.38 6.42
CA ASP A 46 0.05 -8.27 5.80
C ASP A 46 1.00 -7.11 5.48
N GLY A 47 0.52 -6.16 4.68
CA GLY A 47 1.33 -5.04 4.21
C GLY A 47 1.62 -3.99 5.29
N ILE A 48 0.78 -3.87 6.33
CA ILE A 48 1.05 -2.98 7.46
C ILE A 48 2.24 -3.50 8.26
N GLU A 49 2.29 -4.81 8.52
CA GLU A 49 3.42 -5.45 9.18
C GLU A 49 4.70 -5.30 8.35
N ALA A 50 4.63 -5.51 7.03
CA ALA A 50 5.76 -5.29 6.13
C ALA A 50 6.27 -3.84 6.19
N ALA A 51 5.37 -2.85 6.17
CA ALA A 51 5.73 -1.44 6.28
C ALA A 51 6.39 -1.11 7.63
N LYS A 52 5.92 -1.70 8.73
CA LYS A 52 6.50 -1.54 10.07
C LYS A 52 7.96 -1.97 10.13
N GLN A 53 8.38 -2.96 9.33
CA GLN A 53 9.78 -3.41 9.30
C GLN A 53 10.73 -2.30 8.81
N VAL A 54 10.28 -1.47 7.87
CA VAL A 54 11.05 -0.29 7.42
C VAL A 54 11.09 0.78 8.50
N LEU A 55 9.95 1.03 9.15
CA LEU A 55 9.88 2.01 10.23
C LEU A 55 10.75 1.65 11.45
N THR A 56 10.97 0.37 11.70
CA THR A 56 11.90 -0.11 12.75
C THR A 56 13.36 -0.11 12.32
N GLY A 57 13.63 0.05 11.03
CA GLY A 57 14.97 -0.04 10.46
C GLY A 57 15.47 -1.48 10.25
N ALA A 58 14.62 -2.49 10.42
CA ALA A 58 14.96 -3.89 10.18
C ALA A 58 15.06 -4.22 8.68
N PHE A 59 14.32 -3.48 7.84
CA PHE A 59 14.32 -3.58 6.39
C PHE A 59 14.60 -2.24 5.73
N ASP A 60 15.15 -2.28 4.52
CA ASP A 60 15.51 -1.09 3.74
C ASP A 60 14.33 -0.53 2.97
N ALA A 61 13.43 -1.40 2.52
CA ALA A 61 12.24 -1.05 1.74
C ALA A 61 11.06 -1.97 2.06
N ALA A 62 9.83 -1.46 1.86
CA ALA A 62 8.62 -2.27 1.80
C ALA A 62 7.85 -1.91 0.53
N PHE A 63 7.36 -2.92 -0.21
CA PHE A 63 6.49 -2.70 -1.35
C PHE A 63 5.06 -3.11 -0.96
N VAL A 64 4.25 -2.12 -0.65
CA VAL A 64 2.91 -2.26 -0.08
C VAL A 64 1.96 -1.24 -0.72
N SER A 65 0.66 -1.35 -0.48
CA SER A 65 -0.26 -0.29 -0.89
C SER A 65 0.00 0.99 -0.08
N ARG A 66 -0.32 2.14 -0.69
CA ARG A 66 -0.20 3.43 0.00
C ARG A 66 -0.95 3.45 1.33
N ALA A 67 -2.18 2.94 1.35
CA ALA A 67 -2.99 2.89 2.56
C ALA A 67 -2.35 2.07 3.68
N GLN A 68 -1.73 0.93 3.36
CA GLN A 68 -1.00 0.12 4.35
C GLN A 68 0.23 0.85 4.89
N ALA A 69 0.98 1.54 4.04
CA ALA A 69 2.11 2.35 4.47
C ALA A 69 1.66 3.50 5.37
N GLU A 70 0.64 4.24 4.96
CA GLU A 70 0.07 5.36 5.73
C GLU A 70 -0.48 4.90 7.10
N ALA A 71 -1.16 3.74 7.15
CA ALA A 71 -1.64 3.15 8.40
C ALA A 71 -0.49 2.79 9.35
N ALA A 72 0.56 2.15 8.85
CA ALA A 72 1.74 1.82 9.64
C ALA A 72 2.42 3.06 10.22
N ILE A 73 2.52 4.13 9.43
CA ILE A 73 3.08 5.42 9.83
C ILE A 73 2.20 6.09 10.91
N PHE A 74 0.88 6.07 10.70
CA PHE A 74 -0.08 6.69 11.62
C PHE A 74 -0.07 6.05 13.01
N GLU A 75 0.06 4.72 13.08
CA GLU A 75 0.16 4.00 14.34
C GLU A 75 1.44 4.34 15.13
N ARG A 76 2.46 4.84 14.43
CA ARG A 76 3.79 5.09 15.00
C ARG A 76 4.10 6.58 15.14
N LYS A 77 3.25 7.33 15.82
CA LYS A 77 3.32 8.79 15.97
C LYS A 77 4.60 9.33 16.62
N ASP A 78 5.34 8.51 17.37
CA ASP A 78 6.38 8.99 18.29
C ASP A 78 7.82 8.72 17.83
N ASN A 79 8.06 8.23 16.62
CA ASN A 79 9.41 7.95 16.17
C ASN A 79 9.70 8.48 14.75
N PRO A 80 10.47 9.57 14.65
CA PRO A 80 10.82 10.19 13.38
C PRO A 80 11.94 9.43 12.64
N THR A 81 11.81 8.11 12.44
CA THR A 81 12.72 7.45 11.50
C THR A 81 12.48 8.05 10.13
N PRO A 82 13.50 8.62 9.47
CA PRO A 82 13.32 9.18 8.13
C PRO A 82 12.91 8.07 7.17
N TRP A 83 11.75 8.24 6.58
CA TRP A 83 11.18 7.36 5.54
C TRP A 83 10.66 8.23 4.40
N ALA A 84 10.53 7.64 3.22
CA ALA A 84 9.93 8.28 2.06
C ALA A 84 8.97 7.31 1.38
N LEU A 85 7.82 7.81 0.94
CA LEU A 85 6.94 7.10 0.02
C LEU A 85 7.31 7.46 -1.41
N SER A 86 7.60 6.46 -2.22
CA SER A 86 7.85 6.62 -3.65
C SER A 86 7.00 5.64 -4.43
N SER A 87 6.61 6.02 -5.65
CA SER A 87 5.93 5.11 -6.57
C SER A 87 6.96 4.34 -7.37
N LEU A 88 6.84 3.03 -7.40
CA LEU A 88 7.66 2.15 -8.20
C LEU A 88 6.79 1.38 -9.17
N THR A 89 7.11 1.45 -10.45
CA THR A 89 6.41 0.67 -11.48
C THR A 89 7.09 -0.69 -11.65
N LEU A 90 6.31 -1.74 -11.47
CA LEU A 90 6.74 -3.13 -11.70
C LEU A 90 5.88 -3.78 -12.80
N PRO A 91 6.45 -4.59 -13.68
CA PRO A 91 5.67 -5.37 -14.62
C PRO A 91 4.63 -6.24 -13.89
N GLY A 92 3.38 -6.20 -14.36
CA GLY A 92 2.28 -6.96 -13.75
C GLY A 92 1.65 -6.34 -12.50
N VAL A 93 2.12 -5.18 -12.04
CA VAL A 93 1.49 -4.40 -10.97
C VAL A 93 0.89 -3.12 -11.56
N MET A 94 -0.36 -2.82 -11.21
CA MET A 94 -1.04 -1.61 -11.69
C MET A 94 -0.36 -0.35 -11.11
N PRO A 95 0.18 0.54 -11.97
CA PRO A 95 1.00 1.67 -11.50
C PRO A 95 0.18 2.75 -10.78
N ASN A 96 -1.08 2.91 -11.16
CA ASN A 96 -1.93 4.02 -10.69
C ASN A 96 -2.94 3.58 -9.61
N GLY A 97 -2.77 2.38 -9.05
CA GLY A 97 -3.70 1.84 -8.09
C GLY A 97 -4.97 1.27 -8.73
N TRP A 98 -5.94 0.97 -7.92
CA TRP A 98 -7.24 0.42 -8.32
C TRP A 98 -8.35 1.00 -7.46
N PRO A 99 -9.57 1.13 -8.01
CA PRO A 99 -10.71 1.55 -7.21
C PRO A 99 -11.09 0.47 -6.21
N LEU A 100 -11.47 0.87 -5.02
CA LEU A 100 -12.10 0.01 -4.03
C LEU A 100 -13.61 0.14 -4.14
N GLY A 101 -14.31 -0.98 -4.09
CA GLY A 101 -15.75 -1.05 -4.11
C GLY A 101 -16.30 -1.93 -2.99
N LEU A 102 -17.57 -1.74 -2.67
CA LEU A 102 -18.33 -2.62 -1.79
C LEU A 102 -18.99 -3.72 -2.62
N ALA A 103 -18.79 -4.98 -2.24
CA ALA A 103 -19.44 -6.11 -2.90
C ALA A 103 -20.73 -6.46 -2.18
N VAL A 104 -21.82 -6.59 -2.93
CA VAL A 104 -23.11 -7.08 -2.45
C VAL A 104 -23.56 -8.28 -3.30
N LYS A 105 -24.52 -9.08 -2.81
CA LYS A 105 -25.11 -10.13 -3.62
C LYS A 105 -25.76 -9.53 -4.88
N ALA A 106 -25.63 -10.20 -6.02
CA ALA A 106 -26.11 -9.72 -7.32
C ALA A 106 -27.62 -9.45 -7.38
N ASP A 107 -28.40 -10.16 -6.58
CA ASP A 107 -29.85 -10.02 -6.46
C ASP A 107 -30.27 -8.90 -5.48
N ASN A 108 -29.38 -8.42 -4.64
CA ASN A 108 -29.67 -7.37 -3.65
C ASN A 108 -29.42 -5.95 -4.21
N LYS A 109 -30.20 -5.59 -5.23
CA LYS A 109 -30.06 -4.28 -5.89
C LYS A 109 -30.46 -3.11 -5.01
N GLU A 110 -31.36 -3.32 -4.08
CA GLU A 110 -31.80 -2.31 -3.12
C GLU A 110 -30.64 -1.88 -2.20
N LEU A 111 -29.93 -2.86 -1.64
CA LEU A 111 -28.74 -2.59 -0.83
C LEU A 111 -27.63 -1.91 -1.63
N ALA A 112 -27.36 -2.34 -2.87
CA ALA A 112 -26.40 -1.71 -3.74
C ALA A 112 -26.70 -0.23 -3.94
N THR A 113 -27.94 0.10 -4.29
CA THR A 113 -28.38 1.49 -4.48
C THR A 113 -28.28 2.31 -3.19
N ALA A 114 -28.67 1.72 -2.05
CA ALA A 114 -28.58 2.40 -0.76
C ALA A 114 -27.12 2.74 -0.37
N LEU A 115 -26.19 1.81 -0.63
CA LEU A 115 -24.76 2.02 -0.38
C LEU A 115 -24.16 3.08 -1.31
N ASP A 116 -24.49 3.06 -2.60
CA ASP A 116 -24.02 4.08 -3.54
C ASP A 116 -24.49 5.48 -3.15
N ASN A 117 -25.76 5.62 -2.77
CA ASN A 117 -26.33 6.89 -2.32
C ASN A 117 -25.66 7.36 -1.00
N ALA A 118 -25.40 6.44 -0.06
CA ALA A 118 -24.73 6.77 1.19
C ALA A 118 -23.30 7.23 0.95
N LEU A 119 -22.52 6.54 0.11
CA LEU A 119 -21.15 6.92 -0.23
C LEU A 119 -21.10 8.28 -0.95
N THR A 120 -22.02 8.53 -1.88
CA THR A 120 -22.15 9.82 -2.58
C THR A 120 -22.40 10.93 -1.56
N THR A 121 -23.36 10.75 -0.66
CA THR A 121 -23.68 11.71 0.39
C THR A 121 -22.48 12.01 1.30
N LEU A 122 -21.76 10.96 1.73
CA LEU A 122 -20.56 11.12 2.56
C LEU A 122 -19.44 11.91 1.84
N ARG A 123 -19.28 11.69 0.53
CA ARG A 123 -18.32 12.45 -0.31
C ARG A 123 -18.72 13.92 -0.40
N GLU A 124 -19.97 14.21 -0.78
CA GLU A 124 -20.48 15.58 -0.96
C GLU A 124 -20.39 16.41 0.32
N ARG A 125 -20.62 15.78 1.48
CA ARG A 125 -20.49 16.42 2.80
C ARG A 125 -19.04 16.52 3.30
N GLY A 126 -18.09 15.97 2.59
CA GLY A 126 -16.68 15.89 3.01
C GLY A 126 -16.44 14.98 4.22
N GLU A 127 -17.43 14.17 4.60
CA GLU A 127 -17.35 13.28 5.76
C GLU A 127 -16.39 12.11 5.48
N LEU A 128 -16.41 11.58 4.24
CA LEU A 128 -15.48 10.53 3.84
C LEU A 128 -14.03 11.01 3.92
N LEU A 129 -13.75 12.24 3.48
CA LEU A 129 -12.41 12.84 3.58
C LEU A 129 -11.98 13.02 5.04
N ARG A 130 -12.88 13.46 5.91
CA ARG A 130 -12.60 13.60 7.35
C ARG A 130 -12.28 12.26 7.99
N LEU A 131 -13.04 11.21 7.64
CA LEU A 131 -12.82 9.84 8.11
C LEU A 131 -11.43 9.34 7.72
N PHE A 132 -11.06 9.46 6.46
CA PHE A 132 -9.72 9.05 5.99
C PHE A 132 -8.62 9.82 6.72
N LYS A 133 -8.72 11.14 6.82
CA LYS A 133 -7.74 11.97 7.52
C LYS A 133 -7.60 11.61 9.01
N SER A 134 -8.72 11.29 9.69
CA SER A 134 -8.68 10.91 11.12
C SER A 134 -7.92 9.61 11.37
N HIS A 135 -7.75 8.77 10.34
CA HIS A 135 -6.96 7.54 10.37
C HIS A 135 -5.60 7.67 9.66
N GLY A 136 -5.18 8.89 9.34
CA GLY A 136 -3.90 9.15 8.67
C GLY A 136 -3.85 8.72 7.21
N LEU A 137 -4.99 8.43 6.59
CA LEU A 137 -5.10 7.94 5.22
C LEU A 137 -5.39 9.07 4.23
N THR A 138 -4.83 8.92 3.03
CA THR A 138 -5.13 9.78 1.88
C THR A 138 -6.31 9.22 1.10
N LEU A 139 -7.38 10.00 0.97
CA LEU A 139 -8.47 9.71 0.04
C LEU A 139 -8.06 10.20 -1.35
N ALA A 140 -7.80 9.29 -2.27
CA ALA A 140 -7.62 9.63 -3.67
C ALA A 140 -8.98 9.88 -4.33
N ALA A 141 -9.04 10.83 -5.26
CA ALA A 141 -10.20 10.98 -6.14
C ALA A 141 -10.30 9.76 -7.07
N PRO A 142 -11.50 9.30 -7.42
CA PRO A 142 -11.68 8.23 -8.41
C PRO A 142 -11.22 8.66 -9.79
#